data_9409d7b2008c79c924acd1871aadb2d1
#
_entry.id   9409d7b2008c79c924acd1871aadb2d1
#
_cell.length_a   1.000
_cell.length_b   1.000
_cell.length_c   1.000
_cell.angle_alpha   90.00
_cell.angle_beta   90.00
_cell.angle_gamma   90.00
#
_symmetry.space_group_name_H-M   'P 1'
#
loop_
_entity.id
_entity.type
_entity.pdbx_description
1 polymer ?
#
loop_
_entity_poly.entity_id
_entity_poly.type
_entity_poly.pdbx_seq_one_letter_code
_entity_poly.pdbx_strand_id
1 'polypeptide(L)'
;MTRHISFLNLQLVNSRMHDEMLAAMDRVLQSGWYLNGRELANFERHFSEYVGAEYAVGVANGFDALTLILMAMKDMQQWEDGDEVIVPALTFIATAEAVSRAGLTPVFADVDDNFVMTAATAKQVVSARTKALMPVHLYGRMAPMGELTALARENGWKVVEDAAQAHGATDGCHRAGSAADAAGFSFYPGKNLGALGNGGIVTTNSKDLALRVRTLANY
;
A
#
# COMPACT_ATOMS: atom_id res chain seq x y z
N MET A 1 -3.15 -44.32 -0.83
CA MET A 1 -2.40 -43.13 -1.28
C MET A 1 -2.88 -41.94 -0.47
N THR A 2 -2.00 -41.31 0.30
CA THR A 2 -2.33 -40.09 1.05
C THR A 2 -2.47 -38.93 0.07
N ARG A 3 -3.64 -38.30 0.05
CA ARG A 3 -3.88 -37.11 -0.78
C ARG A 3 -3.12 -35.93 -0.18
N HIS A 4 -2.14 -35.38 -0.88
CA HIS A 4 -1.45 -34.17 -0.48
C HIS A 4 -2.31 -32.94 -0.84
N ILE A 5 -2.61 -32.11 0.16
CA ILE A 5 -3.33 -30.85 -0.01
C ILE A 5 -2.34 -29.73 0.28
N SER A 6 -2.02 -28.92 -0.75
CA SER A 6 -1.15 -27.75 -0.60
C SER A 6 -1.87 -26.65 0.17
N PHE A 7 -1.15 -25.97 1.07
CA PHE A 7 -1.69 -24.78 1.77
C PHE A 7 -2.06 -23.66 0.80
N LEU A 8 -1.20 -23.41 -0.19
CA LEU A 8 -1.42 -22.46 -1.29
C LEU A 8 -0.91 -23.09 -2.60
N ASN A 9 -1.78 -23.23 -3.60
CA ASN A 9 -1.42 -23.78 -4.90
C ASN A 9 -1.50 -22.67 -5.97
N LEU A 10 -0.41 -21.89 -6.08
CA LEU A 10 -0.30 -20.81 -7.07
C LEU A 10 -0.36 -21.31 -8.52
N GLN A 11 0.15 -22.53 -8.78
CA GLN A 11 0.04 -23.13 -10.12
C GLN A 11 -1.42 -23.31 -10.53
N LEU A 12 -2.27 -23.83 -9.63
CA LEU A 12 -3.68 -24.01 -9.90
C LEU A 12 -4.43 -22.67 -10.05
N VAL A 13 -4.07 -21.67 -9.25
CA VAL A 13 -4.64 -20.32 -9.33
C VAL A 13 -4.31 -19.71 -10.72
N ASN A 14 -3.04 -19.70 -11.08
CA ASN A 14 -2.56 -19.05 -12.30
C ASN A 14 -2.93 -19.84 -13.58
N SER A 15 -3.12 -21.16 -13.50
CA SER A 15 -3.53 -21.95 -14.67
C SER A 15 -4.86 -21.52 -15.29
N ARG A 16 -5.71 -20.84 -14.51
CA ARG A 16 -7.02 -20.32 -14.98
C ARG A 16 -6.86 -19.13 -15.95
N MET A 17 -5.73 -18.44 -15.88
CA MET A 17 -5.44 -17.24 -16.68
C MET A 17 -4.16 -17.43 -17.53
N HIS A 18 -3.73 -18.69 -17.71
CA HIS A 18 -2.46 -19.02 -18.34
C HIS A 18 -2.28 -18.37 -19.72
N ASP A 19 -3.24 -18.52 -20.61
CA ASP A 19 -3.14 -18.02 -21.98
C ASP A 19 -3.18 -16.48 -22.05
N GLU A 20 -3.99 -15.87 -21.20
CA GLU A 20 -4.06 -14.39 -21.06
C GLU A 20 -2.72 -13.83 -20.54
N MET A 21 -2.13 -14.49 -19.56
CA MET A 21 -0.81 -14.11 -19.03
C MET A 21 0.28 -14.24 -20.09
N LEU A 22 0.32 -15.35 -20.84
CA LEU A 22 1.28 -15.54 -21.94
C LEU A 22 1.09 -14.48 -23.02
N ALA A 23 -0.14 -14.18 -23.40
CA ALA A 23 -0.42 -13.15 -24.40
C ALA A 23 0.02 -11.75 -23.92
N ALA A 24 -0.13 -11.43 -22.63
CA ALA A 24 0.36 -10.18 -22.07
C ALA A 24 1.90 -10.10 -22.09
N MET A 25 2.58 -11.18 -21.71
CA MET A 25 4.05 -11.25 -21.78
C MET A 25 4.56 -11.09 -23.23
N ASP A 26 3.91 -11.77 -24.19
CA ASP A 26 4.27 -11.69 -25.59
C ASP A 26 4.16 -10.26 -26.14
N ARG A 27 3.08 -9.54 -25.79
CA ARG A 27 2.95 -8.12 -26.18
C ARG A 27 4.12 -7.26 -25.66
N VAL A 28 4.56 -7.49 -24.42
CA VAL A 28 5.71 -6.77 -23.84
C VAL A 28 7.00 -7.13 -24.59
N LEU A 29 7.25 -8.42 -24.83
CA LEU A 29 8.43 -8.89 -25.57
C LEU A 29 8.50 -8.30 -26.98
N GLN A 30 7.38 -8.33 -27.70
CA GLN A 30 7.32 -7.79 -29.07
C GLN A 30 7.48 -6.27 -29.12
N SER A 31 7.06 -5.55 -28.05
CA SER A 31 7.20 -4.09 -27.99
C SER A 31 8.64 -3.64 -27.84
N GLY A 32 9.52 -4.46 -27.26
CA GLY A 32 10.87 -4.08 -26.84
C GLY A 32 10.93 -3.00 -25.74
N TRP A 33 9.79 -2.59 -25.20
CA TRP A 33 9.69 -1.56 -24.18
C TRP A 33 9.35 -2.17 -22.81
N TYR A 34 10.39 -2.44 -22.02
CA TYR A 34 10.30 -3.25 -20.80
C TYR A 34 10.12 -2.45 -19.51
N LEU A 35 10.46 -1.14 -19.50
CA LEU A 35 10.35 -0.26 -18.33
C LEU A 35 9.42 0.91 -18.63
N ASN A 36 8.50 1.19 -17.73
CA ASN A 36 7.54 2.29 -17.83
C ASN A 36 6.76 2.30 -19.17
N GLY A 37 6.49 1.10 -19.69
CA GLY A 37 5.80 0.89 -20.96
C GLY A 37 4.28 0.96 -20.86
N ARG A 38 3.62 0.70 -22.00
CA ARG A 38 2.17 0.82 -22.13
C ARG A 38 1.39 -0.14 -21.22
N GLU A 39 1.89 -1.36 -20.98
CA GLU A 39 1.21 -2.33 -20.11
C GLU A 39 1.20 -1.84 -18.65
N LEU A 40 2.31 -1.24 -18.18
CA LEU A 40 2.33 -0.61 -16.85
C LEU A 40 1.38 0.58 -16.77
N ALA A 41 1.40 1.47 -17.75
CA ALA A 41 0.50 2.64 -17.77
C ALA A 41 -0.99 2.23 -17.79
N ASN A 42 -1.33 1.17 -18.53
CA ASN A 42 -2.67 0.60 -18.54
C ASN A 42 -3.06 0.01 -17.17
N PHE A 43 -2.13 -0.72 -16.53
CA PHE A 43 -2.36 -1.29 -15.20
C PHE A 43 -2.57 -0.19 -14.17
N GLU A 44 -1.71 0.84 -14.14
CA GLU A 44 -1.84 1.99 -13.23
C GLU A 44 -3.22 2.66 -13.38
N ARG A 45 -3.65 2.92 -14.61
CA ARG A 45 -4.96 3.51 -14.89
C ARG A 45 -6.12 2.62 -14.41
N HIS A 46 -6.13 1.34 -14.78
CA HIS A 46 -7.18 0.42 -14.37
C HIS A 46 -7.21 0.21 -12.84
N PHE A 47 -6.04 0.18 -12.20
CA PHE A 47 -5.99 0.00 -10.76
C PHE A 47 -6.47 1.24 -10.02
N SER A 48 -6.10 2.45 -10.47
CA SER A 48 -6.63 3.70 -9.89
C SER A 48 -8.15 3.78 -10.02
N GLU A 49 -8.69 3.47 -11.21
CA GLU A 49 -10.14 3.38 -11.44
C GLU A 49 -10.81 2.32 -10.52
N TYR A 50 -10.17 1.16 -10.35
CA TYR A 50 -10.68 0.08 -9.51
C TYR A 50 -10.78 0.46 -8.04
N VAL A 51 -9.78 1.15 -7.50
CA VAL A 51 -9.81 1.57 -6.08
C VAL A 51 -10.56 2.89 -5.87
N GLY A 52 -10.77 3.67 -6.92
CA GLY A 52 -11.41 4.98 -6.84
C GLY A 52 -10.44 6.11 -6.46
N ALA A 53 -9.16 5.97 -6.83
CA ALA A 53 -8.15 7.01 -6.70
C ALA A 53 -7.89 7.71 -8.05
N GLU A 54 -7.36 8.94 -8.04
CA GLU A 54 -7.03 9.67 -9.27
C GLU A 54 -5.73 9.19 -9.93
N TYR A 55 -4.75 8.79 -9.12
CA TYR A 55 -3.42 8.40 -9.57
C TYR A 55 -2.98 7.08 -8.98
N ALA A 56 -2.25 6.31 -9.80
CA ALA A 56 -1.54 5.13 -9.36
C ALA A 56 -0.11 5.13 -9.93
N VAL A 57 0.85 4.62 -9.17
CA VAL A 57 2.26 4.53 -9.55
C VAL A 57 2.76 3.13 -9.24
N GLY A 58 3.12 2.36 -10.27
CA GLY A 58 3.72 1.04 -10.12
C GLY A 58 5.12 1.14 -9.52
N VAL A 59 5.41 0.24 -8.58
CA VAL A 59 6.69 0.16 -7.85
C VAL A 59 7.13 -1.30 -7.70
N ALA A 60 8.33 -1.53 -7.19
CA ALA A 60 8.93 -2.85 -7.16
C ALA A 60 8.17 -3.86 -6.25
N ASN A 61 7.60 -3.42 -5.15
CA ASN A 61 6.86 -4.25 -4.20
C ASN A 61 6.07 -3.38 -3.21
N GLY A 62 5.30 -4.02 -2.31
CA GLY A 62 4.50 -3.29 -1.32
C GLY A 62 5.33 -2.55 -0.25
N PHE A 63 6.50 -3.08 0.12
CA PHE A 63 7.41 -2.39 1.04
C PHE A 63 7.94 -1.09 0.42
N ASP A 64 8.38 -1.15 -0.84
CA ASP A 64 8.80 0.05 -1.56
C ASP A 64 7.65 1.04 -1.75
N ALA A 65 6.41 0.56 -1.96
CA ALA A 65 5.23 1.44 -2.02
C ALA A 65 5.11 2.31 -0.77
N LEU A 66 5.12 1.70 0.42
CA LEU A 66 5.03 2.42 1.70
C LEU A 66 6.25 3.32 1.94
N THR A 67 7.46 2.81 1.68
CA THR A 67 8.71 3.57 1.84
C THR A 67 8.71 4.82 0.96
N LEU A 68 8.37 4.67 -0.32
CA LEU A 68 8.36 5.78 -1.28
C LEU A 68 7.29 6.84 -0.96
N ILE A 69 6.11 6.42 -0.48
CA ILE A 69 5.09 7.34 0.01
C ILE A 69 5.65 8.19 1.15
N LEU A 70 6.24 7.53 2.16
CA LEU A 70 6.77 8.23 3.35
C LEU A 70 7.95 9.14 2.99
N MET A 71 8.86 8.70 2.13
CA MET A 71 9.97 9.54 1.64
C MET A 71 9.46 10.76 0.87
N ALA A 72 8.45 10.57 0.01
CA ALA A 72 7.84 11.65 -0.74
C ALA A 72 7.13 12.64 0.20
N MET A 73 6.35 12.15 1.16
CA MET A 73 5.68 13.00 2.16
C MET A 73 6.67 13.74 3.04
N LYS A 74 7.72 13.06 3.50
CA LYS A 74 8.78 13.68 4.32
C LYS A 74 9.42 14.87 3.60
N ASP A 75 9.78 14.71 2.33
CA ASP A 75 10.33 15.78 1.52
C ASP A 75 9.33 16.92 1.30
N MET A 76 8.11 16.61 0.88
CA MET A 76 7.07 17.61 0.58
C MET A 76 6.57 18.36 1.82
N GLN A 77 6.53 17.71 2.98
CA GLN A 77 6.08 18.27 4.25
C GLN A 77 7.24 18.77 5.13
N GLN A 78 8.48 18.65 4.67
CA GLN A 78 9.69 19.02 5.39
C GLN A 78 9.79 18.38 6.78
N TRP A 79 9.43 17.08 6.86
CA TRP A 79 9.63 16.30 8.09
C TRP A 79 11.10 16.01 8.33
N GLU A 80 11.47 15.92 9.59
CA GLU A 80 12.85 15.66 10.00
C GLU A 80 13.11 14.17 10.26
N ASP A 81 14.38 13.79 10.30
CA ASP A 81 14.77 12.46 10.73
C ASP A 81 14.29 12.19 12.16
N GLY A 82 13.67 11.02 12.35
CA GLY A 82 13.10 10.60 13.61
C GLY A 82 11.75 11.23 13.95
N ASP A 83 11.12 12.01 13.06
CA ASP A 83 9.68 12.29 13.20
C ASP A 83 8.89 10.99 13.17
N GLU A 84 7.73 10.98 13.81
CA GLU A 84 7.04 9.75 14.17
C GLU A 84 5.87 9.43 13.24
N VAL A 85 5.74 8.14 12.92
CA VAL A 85 4.57 7.57 12.24
C VAL A 85 3.95 6.52 13.15
N ILE A 86 2.69 6.68 13.52
CA ILE A 86 1.97 5.71 14.33
C ILE A 86 1.51 4.54 13.43
N VAL A 87 1.90 3.33 13.80
CA VAL A 87 1.59 2.07 13.12
C VAL A 87 0.96 1.07 14.08
N PRO A 88 0.11 0.13 13.64
CA PRO A 88 -0.39 -0.92 14.54
C PRO A 88 0.73 -1.85 14.98
N ALA A 89 0.69 -2.30 16.24
CA ALA A 89 1.64 -3.30 16.77
C ALA A 89 1.43 -4.69 16.15
N LEU A 90 0.21 -4.99 15.68
CA LEU A 90 -0.10 -6.21 14.94
C LEU A 90 -0.13 -5.92 13.45
N THR A 91 0.97 -6.23 12.78
CA THR A 91 1.12 -6.09 11.32
C THR A 91 2.27 -6.97 10.80
N PHE A 92 2.44 -7.01 9.49
CA PHE A 92 3.65 -7.54 8.89
C PHE A 92 4.81 -6.53 9.07
N ILE A 93 6.02 -7.03 9.30
CA ILE A 93 7.19 -6.20 9.62
C ILE A 93 7.43 -5.06 8.62
N ALA A 94 7.06 -5.23 7.35
CA ALA A 94 7.26 -4.24 6.30
C ALA A 94 6.64 -2.87 6.62
N THR A 95 5.52 -2.83 7.35
CA THR A 95 4.87 -1.58 7.76
C THR A 95 5.82 -0.70 8.60
N ALA A 96 6.38 -1.26 9.67
CA ALA A 96 7.31 -0.55 10.56
C ALA A 96 8.68 -0.32 9.92
N GLU A 97 9.15 -1.30 9.14
CA GLU A 97 10.43 -1.20 8.43
C GLU A 97 10.40 -0.10 7.36
N ALA A 98 9.27 0.11 6.67
CA ALA A 98 9.12 1.19 5.71
C ALA A 98 9.25 2.58 6.36
N VAL A 99 8.72 2.74 7.57
CA VAL A 99 8.89 3.97 8.37
C VAL A 99 10.36 4.21 8.68
N SER A 100 11.06 3.20 9.22
CA SER A 100 12.48 3.28 9.55
C SER A 100 13.34 3.54 8.31
N ARG A 101 13.01 2.91 7.18
CA ARG A 101 13.72 3.10 5.91
C ARG A 101 13.58 4.52 5.36
N ALA A 102 12.46 5.19 5.64
CA ALA A 102 12.25 6.59 5.29
C ALA A 102 12.98 7.57 6.24
N GLY A 103 13.72 7.08 7.23
CA GLY A 103 14.39 7.89 8.26
C GLY A 103 13.42 8.44 9.32
N LEU A 104 12.24 7.84 9.44
CA LEU A 104 11.21 8.17 10.42
C LEU A 104 11.21 7.14 11.56
N THR A 105 10.50 7.43 12.64
CA THR A 105 10.41 6.53 13.80
C THR A 105 9.02 5.88 13.83
N PRO A 106 8.91 4.54 13.74
CA PRO A 106 7.64 3.86 13.95
C PRO A 106 7.27 3.89 15.44
N VAL A 107 6.04 4.34 15.74
CA VAL A 107 5.45 4.30 17.08
C VAL A 107 4.31 3.32 17.06
N PHE A 108 4.36 2.31 17.92
CA PHE A 108 3.41 1.21 17.89
C PHE A 108 2.17 1.52 18.74
N ALA A 109 1.01 1.58 18.10
CA ALA A 109 -0.28 1.60 18.76
C ALA A 109 -0.86 0.19 18.87
N ASP A 110 -1.58 -0.09 19.93
CA ASP A 110 -2.31 -1.35 20.06
C ASP A 110 -3.44 -1.45 19.01
N VAL A 111 -4.00 -2.63 18.86
CA VAL A 111 -5.17 -2.88 18.00
C VAL A 111 -6.39 -3.20 18.84
N ASP A 112 -7.57 -3.06 18.24
CA ASP A 112 -8.83 -3.48 18.86
C ASP A 112 -9.07 -4.99 18.68
N ASP A 113 -10.21 -5.49 19.16
CA ASP A 113 -10.65 -6.89 19.03
C ASP A 113 -10.84 -7.30 17.54
N ASN A 114 -10.84 -6.36 16.60
CA ASN A 114 -10.90 -6.60 15.18
C ASN A 114 -9.53 -6.64 14.49
N PHE A 115 -8.45 -6.57 15.27
CA PHE A 115 -7.06 -6.59 14.81
C PHE A 115 -6.64 -5.36 13.98
N VAL A 116 -7.31 -4.23 14.14
CA VAL A 116 -7.01 -2.98 13.45
C VAL A 116 -6.73 -1.84 14.43
N MET A 117 -5.89 -0.90 14.03
CA MET A 117 -5.65 0.33 14.77
C MET A 117 -6.89 1.22 14.68
N THR A 118 -7.28 1.81 15.80
CA THR A 118 -8.39 2.77 15.92
C THR A 118 -7.88 4.15 16.34
N ALA A 119 -8.72 5.19 16.25
CA ALA A 119 -8.36 6.49 16.78
C ALA A 119 -8.13 6.46 18.30
N ALA A 120 -8.84 5.60 19.03
CA ALA A 120 -8.67 5.44 20.47
C ALA A 120 -7.30 4.85 20.82
N THR A 121 -6.85 3.81 20.12
CA THR A 121 -5.53 3.20 20.36
C THR A 121 -4.40 4.11 19.88
N ALA A 122 -4.56 4.78 18.74
CA ALA A 122 -3.57 5.72 18.22
C ALA A 122 -3.33 6.91 19.19
N LYS A 123 -4.39 7.47 19.80
CA LYS A 123 -4.30 8.57 20.77
C LYS A 123 -3.44 8.26 21.98
N GLN A 124 -3.27 7.00 22.36
CA GLN A 124 -2.50 6.62 23.55
C GLN A 124 -0.99 6.79 23.37
N VAL A 125 -0.51 6.87 22.12
CA VAL A 125 0.91 6.91 21.80
C VAL A 125 1.35 8.17 21.06
N VAL A 126 0.48 9.16 20.99
CA VAL A 126 0.76 10.46 20.33
C VAL A 126 1.85 11.24 21.06
N SER A 127 2.73 11.86 20.32
CA SER A 127 3.73 12.81 20.80
C SER A 127 3.75 14.10 19.96
N ALA A 128 4.56 15.07 20.38
CA ALA A 128 4.79 16.30 19.59
C ALA A 128 5.50 16.04 18.24
N ARG A 129 6.11 14.85 18.07
CA ARG A 129 6.81 14.46 16.86
C ARG A 129 5.93 13.64 15.89
N THR A 130 4.72 13.31 16.26
CA THR A 130 3.79 12.57 15.38
C THR A 130 3.46 13.39 14.13
N LYS A 131 3.68 12.80 12.97
CA LYS A 131 3.43 13.40 11.64
C LYS A 131 2.42 12.64 10.80
N ALA A 132 2.28 11.34 11.04
CA ALA A 132 1.37 10.52 10.26
C ALA A 132 0.81 9.33 11.06
N LEU A 133 -0.32 8.83 10.58
CA LEU A 133 -0.89 7.53 10.92
C LEU A 133 -0.71 6.60 9.72
N MET A 134 -0.31 5.36 9.97
CA MET A 134 -0.28 4.33 8.93
C MET A 134 -1.10 3.10 9.37
N PRO A 135 -2.44 3.17 9.27
CA PRO A 135 -3.30 2.03 9.50
C PRO A 135 -3.02 0.90 8.51
N VAL A 136 -3.17 -0.34 8.98
CA VAL A 136 -3.05 -1.56 8.18
C VAL A 136 -4.40 -2.22 8.05
N HIS A 137 -4.80 -2.54 6.83
CA HIS A 137 -6.03 -3.28 6.54
C HIS A 137 -5.77 -4.77 6.58
N LEU A 138 -5.44 -5.26 7.79
CA LEU A 138 -4.97 -6.62 8.01
C LEU A 138 -6.03 -7.66 7.60
N TYR A 139 -5.60 -8.68 6.86
CA TYR A 139 -6.47 -9.76 6.36
C TYR A 139 -7.68 -9.29 5.53
N GLY A 140 -7.59 -8.07 4.94
CA GLY A 140 -8.68 -7.49 4.16
C GLY A 140 -9.75 -6.79 5.00
N ARG A 141 -9.55 -6.66 6.31
CA ARG A 141 -10.41 -5.86 7.19
C ARG A 141 -9.92 -4.42 7.19
N MET A 142 -10.76 -3.51 6.74
CA MET A 142 -10.41 -2.08 6.78
C MET A 142 -10.37 -1.57 8.22
N ALA A 143 -9.32 -0.80 8.53
CA ALA A 143 -9.29 0.04 9.72
C ALA A 143 -10.42 1.09 9.63
N PRO A 144 -10.89 1.63 10.76
CA PRO A 144 -11.97 2.62 10.79
C PRO A 144 -11.48 3.98 10.25
N MET A 145 -11.39 4.10 8.91
CA MET A 145 -10.75 5.23 8.24
C MET A 145 -11.41 6.56 8.54
N GLY A 146 -12.74 6.58 8.73
CA GLY A 146 -13.47 7.82 9.05
C GLY A 146 -12.96 8.50 10.33
N GLU A 147 -12.75 7.73 11.40
CA GLU A 147 -12.23 8.27 12.66
C GLU A 147 -10.72 8.55 12.63
N LEU A 148 -9.93 7.73 11.92
CA LEU A 148 -8.49 7.92 11.78
C LEU A 148 -8.16 9.18 10.96
N THR A 149 -8.86 9.38 9.84
CA THR A 149 -8.70 10.59 9.02
C THR A 149 -9.20 11.85 9.72
N ALA A 150 -10.27 11.74 10.54
CA ALA A 150 -10.71 12.86 11.38
C ALA A 150 -9.65 13.24 12.41
N LEU A 151 -9.09 12.23 13.14
CA LEU A 151 -8.01 12.44 14.10
C LEU A 151 -6.78 13.09 13.45
N ALA A 152 -6.39 12.59 12.29
CA ALA A 152 -5.24 13.13 11.55
C ALA A 152 -5.48 14.60 11.13
N ARG A 153 -6.67 14.91 10.63
CA ARG A 153 -7.05 16.28 10.24
C ARG A 153 -7.03 17.26 11.40
N GLU A 154 -7.53 16.86 12.57
CA GLU A 154 -7.52 17.68 13.79
C GLU A 154 -6.11 18.07 14.24
N ASN A 155 -5.12 17.21 13.93
CA ASN A 155 -3.73 17.39 14.34
C ASN A 155 -2.79 17.82 13.22
N GLY A 156 -3.29 17.97 12.00
CA GLY A 156 -2.45 18.29 10.82
C GLY A 156 -1.54 17.17 10.35
N TRP A 157 -1.88 15.91 10.68
CA TRP A 157 -1.12 14.73 10.27
C TRP A 157 -1.57 14.18 8.92
N LYS A 158 -0.71 13.37 8.31
CA LYS A 158 -0.99 12.59 7.12
C LYS A 158 -1.50 11.18 7.46
N VAL A 159 -2.23 10.56 6.54
CA VAL A 159 -2.67 9.17 6.66
C VAL A 159 -2.20 8.39 5.45
N VAL A 160 -1.54 7.26 5.71
CA VAL A 160 -1.07 6.32 4.68
C VAL A 160 -1.69 4.95 4.93
N GLU A 161 -2.44 4.43 3.98
CA GLU A 161 -3.02 3.08 4.10
C GLU A 161 -1.96 2.02 3.74
N ASP A 162 -1.66 1.07 4.64
CA ASP A 162 -1.07 -0.19 4.24
C ASP A 162 -2.19 -1.15 3.81
N ALA A 163 -2.41 -1.20 2.51
CA ALA A 163 -3.44 -1.99 1.86
C ALA A 163 -2.90 -3.28 1.23
N ALA A 164 -1.70 -3.73 1.65
CA ALA A 164 -1.01 -4.90 1.06
C ALA A 164 -1.82 -6.21 1.13
N GLN A 165 -2.86 -6.30 1.96
CA GLN A 165 -3.73 -7.46 2.10
C GLN A 165 -5.21 -7.14 1.83
N ALA A 166 -5.51 -5.97 1.27
CA ALA A 166 -6.87 -5.43 1.24
C ALA A 166 -7.36 -5.05 -0.16
N HIS A 167 -6.89 -5.74 -1.20
CA HIS A 167 -7.34 -5.52 -2.57
C HIS A 167 -8.86 -5.75 -2.66
N GLY A 168 -9.61 -4.67 -2.96
CA GLY A 168 -11.05 -4.70 -3.07
C GLY A 168 -11.84 -4.64 -1.75
N ALA A 169 -11.17 -4.57 -0.60
CA ALA A 169 -11.85 -4.33 0.67
C ALA A 169 -12.56 -2.96 0.68
N THR A 170 -13.68 -2.88 1.40
CA THR A 170 -14.49 -1.66 1.51
C THR A 170 -15.08 -1.52 2.90
N ASP A 171 -15.23 -0.30 3.39
CA ASP A 171 -15.97 0.04 4.60
C ASP A 171 -17.42 0.46 4.31
N GLY A 172 -17.86 0.33 3.05
CA GLY A 172 -19.17 0.76 2.57
C GLY A 172 -19.19 2.18 1.98
N CYS A 173 -18.24 3.04 2.34
CA CYS A 173 -18.08 4.39 1.80
C CYS A 173 -16.88 4.50 0.86
N HIS A 174 -15.78 3.86 1.23
CA HIS A 174 -14.50 3.89 0.51
C HIS A 174 -14.01 2.48 0.23
N ARG A 175 -13.23 2.34 -0.80
CA ARG A 175 -12.43 1.15 -1.05
C ARG A 175 -11.02 1.37 -0.51
N ALA A 176 -10.39 0.32 0.03
CA ALA A 176 -8.99 0.38 0.42
C ALA A 176 -8.15 0.96 -0.73
N GLY A 177 -7.30 1.92 -0.42
CA GLY A 177 -6.52 2.66 -1.41
C GLY A 177 -7.07 4.00 -1.85
N SER A 178 -8.26 4.41 -1.36
CA SER A 178 -8.89 5.70 -1.70
C SER A 178 -9.35 6.50 -0.48
N ALA A 179 -9.12 6.00 0.74
CA ALA A 179 -9.67 6.59 1.96
C ALA A 179 -8.73 7.58 2.66
N ALA A 180 -7.48 7.72 2.21
CA ALA A 180 -6.45 8.52 2.87
C ALA A 180 -5.64 9.39 1.88
N ASP A 181 -4.54 10.01 2.35
CA ASP A 181 -3.63 10.80 1.49
C ASP A 181 -2.94 9.92 0.43
N ALA A 182 -2.57 8.68 0.80
CA ALA A 182 -2.03 7.68 -0.11
C ALA A 182 -2.20 6.27 0.46
N ALA A 183 -2.03 5.26 -0.40
CA ALA A 183 -1.99 3.87 -0.01
C ALA A 183 -0.92 3.08 -0.75
N GLY A 184 -0.37 2.05 -0.09
CA GLY A 184 0.55 1.09 -0.65
C GLY A 184 -0.07 -0.29 -0.77
N PHE A 185 0.05 -0.92 -1.95
CA PHE A 185 -0.38 -2.30 -2.21
C PHE A 185 0.80 -3.19 -2.56
N SER A 186 0.67 -4.46 -2.25
CA SER A 186 1.62 -5.50 -2.60
C SER A 186 0.99 -6.47 -3.60
N PHE A 187 1.74 -6.81 -4.65
CA PHE A 187 1.39 -7.89 -5.58
C PHE A 187 2.33 -9.08 -5.42
N TYR A 188 2.88 -9.29 -4.21
CA TYR A 188 3.61 -10.53 -3.93
C TYR A 188 2.75 -11.73 -4.34
N PRO A 189 3.32 -12.81 -4.91
CA PRO A 189 2.56 -13.88 -5.54
C PRO A 189 1.43 -14.49 -4.70
N GLY A 190 1.57 -14.50 -3.38
CA GLY A 190 0.55 -15.00 -2.45
C GLY A 190 -0.53 -14.00 -2.06
N LYS A 191 -0.54 -12.78 -2.60
CA LYS A 191 -1.57 -11.76 -2.30
C LYS A 191 -2.86 -12.02 -3.10
N ASN A 192 -3.95 -11.33 -2.72
CA ASN A 192 -5.26 -11.43 -3.39
C ASN A 192 -5.16 -11.19 -4.90
N LEU A 193 -4.34 -10.22 -5.30
CA LEU A 193 -3.91 -10.00 -6.66
C LEU A 193 -2.38 -10.17 -6.68
N GLY A 194 -1.91 -11.35 -7.09
CA GLY A 194 -0.50 -11.71 -7.10
C GLY A 194 0.11 -11.57 -8.49
N ALA A 195 1.30 -10.98 -8.57
CA ALA A 195 2.13 -11.00 -9.76
C ALA A 195 2.90 -12.34 -9.89
N LEU A 196 3.54 -12.57 -11.01
CA LEU A 196 4.46 -13.70 -11.22
C LEU A 196 5.86 -13.44 -10.63
N GLY A 197 5.97 -12.48 -9.75
CA GLY A 197 7.18 -12.05 -9.05
C GLY A 197 6.85 -10.95 -8.05
N ASN A 198 7.82 -10.07 -7.79
CA ASN A 198 7.56 -8.88 -6.99
C ASN A 198 6.75 -7.85 -7.77
N GLY A 199 5.92 -7.13 -7.06
CA GLY A 199 5.14 -6.02 -7.59
C GLY A 199 4.47 -5.23 -6.47
N GLY A 200 4.24 -3.97 -6.69
CA GLY A 200 3.51 -3.08 -5.80
C GLY A 200 2.96 -1.88 -6.55
N ILE A 201 2.08 -1.13 -5.91
CA ILE A 201 1.53 0.10 -6.45
C ILE A 201 1.21 1.08 -5.32
N VAL A 202 1.44 2.34 -5.58
CA VAL A 202 0.98 3.46 -4.75
C VAL A 202 -0.29 4.02 -5.37
N THR A 203 -1.30 4.34 -4.57
CA THR A 203 -2.48 5.10 -5.00
C THR A 203 -2.62 6.38 -4.20
N THR A 204 -3.10 7.46 -4.84
CA THR A 204 -3.30 8.77 -4.20
C THR A 204 -4.20 9.66 -5.05
N ASN A 205 -4.84 10.66 -4.42
CA ASN A 205 -5.55 11.73 -5.11
C ASN A 205 -4.68 13.00 -5.29
N SER A 206 -3.43 12.98 -4.83
CA SER A 206 -2.49 14.08 -4.99
C SER A 206 -1.59 13.86 -6.21
N LYS A 207 -1.73 14.71 -7.22
CA LYS A 207 -0.86 14.71 -8.39
C LYS A 207 0.61 14.91 -8.02
N ASP A 208 0.88 15.82 -7.11
CA ASP A 208 2.24 16.16 -6.71
C ASP A 208 2.91 14.99 -5.98
N LEU A 209 2.15 14.31 -5.10
CA LEU A 209 2.64 13.11 -4.44
C LEU A 209 2.90 11.97 -5.43
N ALA A 210 2.00 11.75 -6.39
CA ALA A 210 2.19 10.73 -7.42
C ALA A 210 3.44 11.01 -8.27
N LEU A 211 3.66 12.26 -8.67
CA LEU A 211 4.86 12.67 -9.39
C LEU A 211 6.13 12.49 -8.56
N ARG A 212 6.09 12.86 -7.26
CA ARG A 212 7.24 12.70 -6.38
C ARG A 212 7.58 11.24 -6.15
N VAL A 213 6.58 10.38 -5.92
CA VAL A 213 6.77 8.92 -5.82
C VAL A 213 7.38 8.37 -7.11
N ARG A 214 6.86 8.76 -8.28
CA ARG A 214 7.41 8.31 -9.58
C ARG A 214 8.86 8.73 -9.78
N THR A 215 9.23 9.93 -9.34
CA THR A 215 10.62 10.40 -9.38
C THR A 215 11.53 9.58 -8.46
N LEU A 216 11.09 9.29 -7.24
CA LEU A 216 11.86 8.50 -6.28
C LEU A 216 11.95 7.01 -6.66
N ALA A 217 10.96 6.49 -7.36
CA ALA A 217 10.95 5.11 -7.84
C ALA A 217 11.85 4.89 -9.07
N ASN A 218 12.34 5.97 -9.67
CA ASN A 218 13.21 5.95 -10.84
C ASN A 218 14.49 6.73 -10.48
N TYR A 219 15.65 6.29 -10.95
CA TYR A 219 16.92 6.97 -10.65
C TYR A 219 17.16 8.23 -11.48
#